data_ccb9af9160a7d8103b1d7923c6403f91
#
_entry.id   ccb9af9160a7d8103b1d7923c6403f91
#
_cell.length_a   1.000
_cell.length_b   1.000
_cell.length_c   1.000
_cell.angle_alpha   90.00
_cell.angle_beta   90.00
_cell.angle_gamma   90.00
#
_symmetry.space_group_name_H-M   'P 1'
#
loop_
_entity.id
_entity.type
_entity.pdbx_description
1 polymer ?
#
loop_
_entity_poly.entity_id
_entity_poly.type
_entity_poly.pdbx_seq_one_letter_code
_entity_poly.pdbx_strand_id
1 'polypeptide(L)'
;MTYFMRNLICSLLLILTDFVSIVLSIYIALSLFSINFDDSSIHIQNNQVSGWVLLHWVLAGCCVAWYGMRLRHYFYRKTFWYELKEVLRTLIIFSIIELAVIAFSKWYFSRYLWLMTWLLSALLVPFGRMSIKWLLNKYGFWRRETWIIGSGKNAKEALAAINSEKNLGFKVVGFISANTNIGQNYELFEGLKVIHVDHTWLNNIDKKMQFIVAVETEQSEVRNYWLRHLMINGYRYVSVIPTLRGMPLDSIDMSFIFSHEVMIFRVQHNLAKWSSRLLKRSFDIIASLGIIITLSPLLLFIFSKVKKDGGPAIYGHERVGKDGKSFKCLKFRS
;
A
#
# COMPACT_ATOMS: atom_id res chain seq x y z
N MET A 1 -24.56 -4.58 5.24
CA MET A 1 -23.45 -4.62 4.28
C MET A 1 -22.16 -4.84 5.05
N THR A 2 -21.46 -5.94 4.81
CA THR A 2 -20.23 -6.28 5.56
C THR A 2 -19.16 -5.22 5.30
N TYR A 3 -18.35 -4.90 6.30
CA TYR A 3 -17.22 -3.95 6.21
C TYR A 3 -16.26 -4.28 5.05
N PHE A 4 -16.16 -5.57 4.70
CA PHE A 4 -15.40 -6.05 3.56
C PHE A 4 -15.93 -5.52 2.22
N MET A 5 -17.23 -5.64 1.97
CA MET A 5 -17.85 -5.17 0.73
C MET A 5 -17.71 -3.66 0.58
N ARG A 6 -17.86 -2.91 1.67
CA ARG A 6 -17.70 -1.44 1.67
C ARG A 6 -16.30 -1.01 1.23
N ASN A 7 -15.26 -1.62 1.81
CA ASN A 7 -13.88 -1.30 1.43
C ASN A 7 -13.54 -1.73 0.00
N LEU A 8 -14.08 -2.86 -0.45
CA LEU A 8 -13.91 -3.32 -1.82
C LEU A 8 -14.55 -2.36 -2.82
N ILE A 9 -15.78 -1.93 -2.56
CA ILE A 9 -16.50 -0.95 -3.40
C ILE A 9 -15.72 0.37 -3.46
N CYS A 10 -15.26 0.89 -2.32
CA CYS A 10 -14.44 2.12 -2.31
C CYS A 10 -13.17 1.98 -3.14
N SER A 11 -12.48 0.85 -3.05
CA SER A 11 -11.27 0.60 -3.83
C SER A 11 -11.57 0.48 -5.32
N LEU A 12 -12.61 -0.25 -5.70
CA LEU A 12 -13.03 -0.41 -7.09
C LEU A 12 -13.47 0.92 -7.71
N LEU A 13 -14.24 1.73 -6.99
CA LEU A 13 -14.65 3.05 -7.47
C LEU A 13 -13.46 3.99 -7.68
N LEU A 14 -12.46 3.97 -6.80
CA LEU A 14 -11.24 4.75 -6.99
C LEU A 14 -10.43 4.26 -8.19
N ILE A 15 -10.28 2.95 -8.35
CA ILE A 15 -9.61 2.32 -9.51
C ILE A 15 -10.30 2.76 -10.81
N LEU A 16 -11.62 2.63 -10.84
CA LEU A 16 -12.41 3.02 -12.02
C LEU A 16 -12.30 4.51 -12.31
N THR A 17 -12.37 5.36 -11.27
CA THR A 17 -12.23 6.81 -11.42
C THR A 17 -10.88 7.19 -12.01
N ASP A 18 -9.77 6.60 -11.52
CA ASP A 18 -8.44 6.88 -12.03
C ASP A 18 -8.31 6.45 -13.49
N PHE A 19 -8.75 5.24 -13.81
CA PHE A 19 -8.70 4.71 -15.16
C PHE A 19 -9.51 5.59 -16.13
N VAL A 20 -10.76 5.88 -15.78
CA VAL A 20 -11.65 6.72 -16.59
C VAL A 20 -11.09 8.14 -16.75
N SER A 21 -10.51 8.72 -15.69
CA SER A 21 -9.92 10.07 -15.75
C SER A 21 -8.75 10.14 -16.73
N ILE A 22 -7.86 9.13 -16.72
CA ILE A 22 -6.72 9.08 -17.64
C ILE A 22 -7.22 8.84 -19.07
N VAL A 23 -8.11 7.87 -19.26
CA VAL A 23 -8.67 7.57 -20.60
C VAL A 23 -9.47 8.75 -21.15
N LEU A 24 -10.27 9.40 -20.33
CA LEU A 24 -11.08 10.56 -20.76
C LEU A 24 -10.22 11.73 -21.22
N SER A 25 -9.01 11.89 -20.65
CA SER A 25 -8.11 12.99 -20.99
C SER A 25 -7.72 13.01 -22.47
N ILE A 26 -7.46 11.82 -23.08
CA ILE A 26 -7.10 11.76 -24.50
C ILE A 26 -8.30 12.10 -25.40
N TYR A 27 -9.50 11.66 -25.03
CA TYR A 27 -10.70 11.98 -25.82
C TYR A 27 -11.05 13.47 -25.76
N ILE A 28 -10.93 14.09 -24.57
CA ILE A 28 -11.11 15.53 -24.42
C ILE A 28 -10.03 16.29 -25.21
N ALA A 29 -8.77 15.86 -25.13
CA ALA A 29 -7.68 16.47 -25.89
C ALA A 29 -7.92 16.38 -27.39
N LEU A 30 -8.34 15.22 -27.90
CA LEU A 30 -8.69 15.02 -29.32
C LEU A 30 -9.85 15.93 -29.76
N SER A 31 -10.91 16.00 -28.95
CA SER A 31 -12.06 16.86 -29.27
C SER A 31 -11.71 18.34 -29.29
N LEU A 32 -10.92 18.80 -28.31
CA LEU A 32 -10.45 20.18 -28.28
C LEU A 32 -9.47 20.50 -29.44
N PHE A 33 -8.69 19.52 -29.83
CA PHE A 33 -7.76 19.65 -30.94
C PHE A 33 -8.51 19.73 -32.31
N SER A 34 -9.52 18.91 -32.52
CA SER A 34 -10.35 18.93 -33.74
C SER A 34 -11.14 20.23 -33.92
N ILE A 35 -11.49 20.91 -32.83
CA ILE A 35 -12.20 22.20 -32.89
C ILE A 35 -11.26 23.37 -33.28
N ASN A 36 -9.99 23.31 -32.87
CA ASN A 36 -9.08 24.46 -32.96
C ASN A 36 -8.10 24.39 -34.17
N PHE A 37 -7.96 23.24 -34.81
CA PHE A 37 -7.04 23.06 -35.92
C PHE A 37 -7.78 22.56 -37.13
N ASP A 38 -7.94 23.44 -38.15
CA ASP A 38 -8.55 23.10 -39.44
C ASP A 38 -7.81 21.95 -40.12
N ASP A 39 -8.55 21.13 -40.83
CA ASP A 39 -8.22 19.81 -41.41
C ASP A 39 -7.01 19.78 -42.38
N SER A 40 -6.44 20.95 -42.71
CA SER A 40 -5.46 21.06 -43.83
C SER A 40 -3.98 20.90 -43.44
N SER A 41 -3.65 20.91 -42.15
CA SER A 41 -2.24 20.95 -41.73
C SER A 41 -1.72 19.70 -41.03
N ILE A 42 -2.58 18.74 -40.66
CA ILE A 42 -2.14 17.52 -39.97
C ILE A 42 -2.89 16.31 -40.49
N HIS A 43 -2.42 15.71 -41.57
CA HIS A 43 -2.77 14.35 -41.97
C HIS A 43 -2.21 13.34 -40.97
N ILE A 44 -2.79 13.25 -39.77
CA ILE A 44 -2.56 12.11 -38.88
C ILE A 44 -3.34 10.96 -39.49
N GLN A 45 -2.64 9.99 -40.05
CA GLN A 45 -3.24 8.79 -40.62
C GLN A 45 -4.14 8.12 -39.55
N ASN A 46 -5.42 7.88 -39.83
CA ASN A 46 -6.40 7.33 -38.87
C ASN A 46 -5.88 6.08 -38.12
N ASN A 47 -5.05 5.26 -38.76
CA ASN A 47 -4.43 4.09 -38.15
C ASN A 47 -3.41 4.43 -37.05
N GLN A 48 -2.78 5.60 -37.10
CA GLN A 48 -1.81 6.03 -36.08
C GLN A 48 -2.49 6.63 -34.86
N VAL A 49 -3.64 7.31 -35.06
CA VAL A 49 -4.47 7.82 -33.95
C VAL A 49 -5.02 6.64 -33.14
N SER A 50 -5.51 5.60 -33.79
CA SER A 50 -6.04 4.41 -33.09
C SER A 50 -4.93 3.69 -32.31
N GLY A 51 -3.73 3.58 -32.86
CA GLY A 51 -2.56 3.02 -32.19
C GLY A 51 -2.16 3.82 -30.95
N TRP A 52 -2.17 5.16 -31.05
CA TRP A 52 -1.86 6.04 -29.93
C TRP A 52 -2.93 5.99 -28.82
N VAL A 53 -4.20 6.01 -29.20
CA VAL A 53 -5.31 5.83 -28.23
C VAL A 53 -5.16 4.50 -27.51
N LEU A 54 -4.89 3.40 -28.22
CA LEU A 54 -4.66 2.09 -27.62
C LEU A 54 -3.48 2.09 -26.65
N LEU A 55 -2.35 2.69 -27.03
CA LEU A 55 -1.17 2.84 -26.15
C LEU A 55 -1.54 3.59 -24.87
N HIS A 56 -2.28 4.69 -24.99
CA HIS A 56 -2.70 5.48 -23.85
C HIS A 56 -3.61 4.69 -22.88
N TRP A 57 -4.51 3.85 -23.42
CA TRP A 57 -5.34 2.94 -22.62
C TRP A 57 -4.49 1.91 -21.86
N VAL A 58 -3.49 1.32 -22.51
CA VAL A 58 -2.57 0.37 -21.88
C VAL A 58 -1.80 1.07 -20.76
N LEU A 59 -1.28 2.28 -21.02
CA LEU A 59 -0.57 3.06 -20.02
C LEU A 59 -1.47 3.51 -18.86
N ALA A 60 -2.74 3.82 -19.13
CA ALA A 60 -3.73 4.08 -18.07
C ALA A 60 -3.89 2.87 -17.16
N GLY A 61 -4.01 1.66 -17.73
CA GLY A 61 -4.02 0.41 -16.96
C GLY A 61 -2.75 0.21 -16.14
N CYS A 62 -1.58 0.49 -16.71
CA CYS A 62 -0.29 0.42 -16.00
C CYS A 62 -0.20 1.46 -14.87
N CYS A 63 -0.67 2.70 -15.06
CA CYS A 63 -0.74 3.72 -14.02
C CYS A 63 -1.59 3.25 -12.84
N VAL A 64 -2.79 2.74 -13.12
CA VAL A 64 -3.72 2.23 -12.11
C VAL A 64 -3.11 1.04 -11.36
N ALA A 65 -2.48 0.12 -12.08
CA ALA A 65 -1.74 -1.00 -11.47
C ALA A 65 -0.61 -0.50 -10.55
N TRP A 66 0.15 0.50 -10.98
CA TRP A 66 1.19 1.12 -10.18
C TRP A 66 0.65 1.77 -8.90
N TYR A 67 -0.46 2.54 -9.00
CA TYR A 67 -1.15 3.11 -7.84
C TYR A 67 -1.61 2.03 -6.86
N GLY A 68 -2.08 0.89 -7.36
CA GLY A 68 -2.56 -0.23 -6.53
C GLY A 68 -1.43 -1.03 -5.88
N MET A 69 -0.49 -1.51 -6.68
CA MET A 69 0.54 -2.45 -6.25
C MET A 69 1.72 -1.77 -5.55
N ARG A 70 2.26 -0.70 -6.13
CA ARG A 70 3.47 -0.04 -5.62
C ARG A 70 3.13 1.01 -4.57
N LEU A 71 2.21 1.91 -4.89
CA LEU A 71 1.86 3.05 -4.03
C LEU A 71 0.73 2.73 -3.05
N ARG A 72 -0.03 1.65 -3.28
CA ARG A 72 -1.09 1.15 -2.39
C ARG A 72 -2.19 2.15 -2.07
N HIS A 73 -2.48 3.08 -3.00
CA HIS A 73 -3.46 4.15 -2.83
C HIS A 73 -4.87 3.62 -2.54
N TYR A 74 -5.23 2.46 -3.08
CA TYR A 74 -6.57 1.90 -2.92
C TYR A 74 -6.77 1.16 -1.59
N PHE A 75 -5.68 0.88 -0.87
CA PHE A 75 -5.73 0.11 0.37
C PHE A 75 -5.49 0.97 1.62
N TYR A 76 -4.59 1.96 1.50
CA TYR A 76 -4.19 2.83 2.59
C TYR A 76 -4.68 4.25 2.38
N ARG A 77 -5.07 4.89 3.47
CA ARG A 77 -5.47 6.29 3.48
C ARG A 77 -4.23 7.17 3.54
N LYS A 78 -4.11 8.10 2.61
CA LYS A 78 -3.02 9.07 2.55
C LYS A 78 -3.59 10.48 2.65
N THR A 79 -2.79 11.42 3.15
CA THR A 79 -3.14 12.84 3.13
C THR A 79 -3.19 13.34 1.69
N PHE A 80 -4.01 14.35 1.45
CA PHE A 80 -4.23 14.89 0.10
C PHE A 80 -2.92 15.26 -0.62
N TRP A 81 -2.07 16.04 0.04
CA TRP A 81 -0.83 16.52 -0.56
C TRP A 81 0.18 15.42 -0.88
N TYR A 82 0.27 14.43 -0.01
CA TYR A 82 1.14 13.29 -0.25
C TYR A 82 0.66 12.44 -1.43
N GLU A 83 -0.65 12.20 -1.48
CA GLU A 83 -1.28 11.47 -2.58
C GLU A 83 -1.13 12.22 -3.90
N LEU A 84 -1.38 13.53 -3.92
CA LEU A 84 -1.21 14.39 -5.09
C LEU A 84 0.21 14.34 -5.64
N LYS A 85 1.22 14.46 -4.76
CA LYS A 85 2.64 14.36 -5.15
C LYS A 85 2.94 13.03 -5.83
N GLU A 86 2.47 11.92 -5.28
CA GLU A 86 2.69 10.59 -5.85
C GLU A 86 1.95 10.39 -7.18
N VAL A 87 0.73 10.90 -7.30
CA VAL A 87 -0.06 10.86 -8.54
C VAL A 87 0.66 11.63 -9.64
N LEU A 88 1.02 12.88 -9.40
CA LEU A 88 1.69 13.72 -10.39
C LEU A 88 3.04 13.11 -10.82
N ARG A 89 3.83 12.62 -9.86
CA ARG A 89 5.10 11.95 -10.18
C ARG A 89 4.90 10.73 -11.08
N THR A 90 3.88 9.93 -10.81
CA THR A 90 3.57 8.75 -11.63
C THR A 90 3.13 9.16 -13.03
N LEU A 91 2.23 10.13 -13.17
CA LEU A 91 1.78 10.63 -14.47
C LEU A 91 2.95 11.17 -15.31
N ILE A 92 3.88 11.92 -14.69
CA ILE A 92 5.10 12.38 -15.38
C ILE A 92 5.96 11.22 -15.88
N ILE A 93 6.15 10.17 -15.06
CA ILE A 93 6.93 9.00 -15.48
C ILE A 93 6.26 8.32 -16.69
N PHE A 94 4.95 8.08 -16.63
CA PHE A 94 4.22 7.42 -17.70
C PHE A 94 4.09 8.28 -18.96
N SER A 95 4.03 9.61 -18.82
CA SER A 95 4.09 10.53 -19.98
C SER A 95 5.40 10.43 -20.73
N ILE A 96 6.52 10.31 -20.02
CA ILE A 96 7.85 10.11 -20.61
C ILE A 96 7.93 8.72 -21.28
N ILE A 97 7.37 7.68 -20.66
CA ILE A 97 7.32 6.34 -21.25
C ILE A 97 6.52 6.36 -22.56
N GLU A 98 5.35 7.01 -22.58
CA GLU A 98 4.54 7.16 -23.79
C GLU A 98 5.33 7.87 -24.89
N LEU A 99 5.98 8.99 -24.57
CA LEU A 99 6.81 9.73 -25.51
C LEU A 99 7.95 8.87 -26.07
N ALA A 100 8.60 8.08 -25.24
CA ALA A 100 9.65 7.17 -25.67
C ALA A 100 9.11 6.09 -26.63
N VAL A 101 7.96 5.46 -26.31
CA VAL A 101 7.35 4.46 -27.20
C VAL A 101 6.98 5.06 -28.53
N ILE A 102 6.38 6.25 -28.57
CA ILE A 102 6.02 6.96 -29.81
C ILE A 102 7.28 7.25 -30.64
N ALA A 103 8.34 7.74 -29.98
CA ALA A 103 9.59 8.07 -30.66
C ALA A 103 10.26 6.83 -31.28
N PHE A 104 10.33 5.70 -30.56
CA PHE A 104 10.91 4.45 -31.07
C PHE A 104 10.05 3.83 -32.17
N SER A 105 8.72 3.98 -32.08
CA SER A 105 7.77 3.47 -33.10
C SER A 105 7.76 4.33 -34.37
N LYS A 106 8.46 5.47 -34.39
CA LYS A 106 8.49 6.43 -35.51
C LYS A 106 7.09 6.90 -35.93
N TRP A 107 6.17 6.97 -34.98
CA TRP A 107 4.83 7.47 -35.25
C TRP A 107 4.85 9.00 -35.39
N TYR A 108 4.06 9.52 -36.35
CA TYR A 108 3.81 10.96 -36.40
C TYR A 108 2.90 11.33 -35.21
N PHE A 109 3.32 12.28 -34.40
CA PHE A 109 2.52 12.74 -33.28
C PHE A 109 2.57 14.26 -33.12
N SER A 110 1.48 14.83 -32.61
CA SER A 110 1.43 16.23 -32.25
C SER A 110 1.92 16.43 -30.82
N ARG A 111 3.00 17.22 -30.66
CA ARG A 111 3.54 17.59 -29.33
C ARG A 111 2.51 18.29 -28.46
N TYR A 112 1.68 19.12 -29.08
CA TYR A 112 0.61 19.85 -28.39
C TYR A 112 -0.48 18.90 -27.88
N LEU A 113 -0.89 17.94 -28.67
CA LEU A 113 -1.90 16.97 -28.31
C LEU A 113 -1.42 16.07 -27.16
N TRP A 114 -0.18 15.58 -27.21
CA TRP A 114 0.44 14.82 -26.13
C TRP A 114 0.51 15.65 -24.83
N LEU A 115 1.00 16.89 -24.91
CA LEU A 115 1.10 17.79 -23.75
C LEU A 115 -0.27 18.03 -23.15
N MET A 116 -1.28 18.33 -23.98
CA MET A 116 -2.66 18.58 -23.55
C MET A 116 -3.26 17.36 -22.84
N THR A 117 -3.06 16.16 -23.41
CA THR A 117 -3.55 14.90 -22.82
C THR A 117 -2.99 14.70 -21.42
N TRP A 118 -1.69 14.85 -21.21
CA TRP A 118 -1.07 14.65 -19.90
C TRP A 118 -1.36 15.78 -18.91
N LEU A 119 -1.52 17.02 -19.37
CA LEU A 119 -2.00 18.11 -18.53
C LEU A 119 -3.43 17.87 -18.06
N LEU A 120 -4.32 17.43 -18.97
CA LEU A 120 -5.68 17.05 -18.60
C LEU A 120 -5.68 15.85 -17.63
N SER A 121 -4.85 14.85 -17.84
CA SER A 121 -4.70 13.74 -16.89
C SER A 121 -4.27 14.23 -15.50
N ALA A 122 -3.30 15.16 -15.45
CA ALA A 122 -2.80 15.74 -14.20
C ALA A 122 -3.87 16.55 -13.44
N LEU A 123 -4.87 17.06 -14.13
CA LEU A 123 -6.01 17.75 -13.52
C LEU A 123 -7.15 16.79 -13.19
N LEU A 124 -7.54 15.91 -14.14
CA LEU A 124 -8.71 15.05 -14.01
C LEU A 124 -8.53 13.96 -12.95
N VAL A 125 -7.33 13.38 -12.82
CA VAL A 125 -7.10 12.30 -11.82
C VAL A 125 -7.24 12.81 -10.39
N PRO A 126 -6.57 13.90 -9.95
CA PRO A 126 -6.76 14.43 -8.59
C PRO A 126 -8.19 14.92 -8.35
N PHE A 127 -8.80 15.61 -9.33
CA PHE A 127 -10.16 16.07 -9.22
C PHE A 127 -11.16 14.92 -9.11
N GLY A 128 -11.03 13.90 -9.94
CA GLY A 128 -11.86 12.69 -9.90
C GLY A 128 -11.74 11.97 -8.56
N ARG A 129 -10.51 11.81 -8.03
CA ARG A 129 -10.29 11.24 -6.70
C ARG A 129 -10.94 12.05 -5.59
N MET A 130 -10.81 13.38 -5.65
CA MET A 130 -11.41 14.26 -4.65
C MET A 130 -12.94 14.16 -4.68
N SER A 131 -13.53 14.18 -5.88
CA SER A 131 -14.98 14.08 -6.09
C SER A 131 -15.53 12.75 -5.58
N ILE A 132 -14.91 11.61 -5.95
CA ILE A 132 -15.39 10.31 -5.52
C ILE A 132 -15.21 10.10 -4.00
N LYS A 133 -14.11 10.57 -3.40
CA LYS A 133 -13.91 10.52 -1.96
C LYS A 133 -14.92 11.38 -1.21
N TRP A 134 -15.23 12.57 -1.72
CA TRP A 134 -16.25 13.43 -1.17
C TRP A 134 -17.63 12.75 -1.21
N LEU A 135 -18.00 12.16 -2.37
CA LEU A 135 -19.25 11.43 -2.55
C LEU A 135 -19.36 10.24 -1.60
N LEU A 136 -18.32 9.41 -1.54
CA LEU A 136 -18.26 8.26 -0.64
C LEU A 136 -18.31 8.67 0.84
N ASN A 137 -17.73 9.81 1.19
CA ASN A 137 -17.79 10.35 2.55
C ASN A 137 -19.18 10.85 2.90
N LYS A 138 -19.88 11.50 1.96
CA LYS A 138 -21.27 11.96 2.11
C LYS A 138 -22.21 10.79 2.43
N TYR A 139 -22.04 9.66 1.74
CA TYR A 139 -22.82 8.44 1.99
C TYR A 139 -22.26 7.55 3.12
N GLY A 140 -21.21 7.97 3.80
CA GLY A 140 -20.62 7.23 4.94
C GLY A 140 -19.79 6.01 4.54
N PHE A 141 -19.65 5.70 3.25
CA PHE A 141 -18.85 4.56 2.78
C PHE A 141 -17.35 4.75 2.97
N TRP A 142 -16.89 6.01 2.92
CA TRP A 142 -15.47 6.34 3.05
C TRP A 142 -14.95 6.27 4.48
N ARG A 143 -15.84 6.22 5.50
CA ARG A 143 -15.46 6.26 6.92
C ARG A 143 -14.90 4.92 7.38
N ARG A 144 -13.66 4.91 7.91
CA ARG A 144 -13.02 3.75 8.53
C ARG A 144 -13.00 3.94 10.05
N GLU A 145 -13.57 2.98 10.77
CA GLU A 145 -13.52 2.98 12.22
C GLU A 145 -12.08 2.83 12.71
N THR A 146 -11.72 3.70 13.65
CA THR A 146 -10.32 3.89 14.07
C THR A 146 -10.26 3.92 15.58
N TRP A 147 -9.40 3.13 16.16
CA TRP A 147 -9.06 3.17 17.57
C TRP A 147 -7.73 3.86 17.77
N ILE A 148 -7.65 4.76 18.78
CA ILE A 148 -6.41 5.40 19.18
C ILE A 148 -5.91 4.71 20.45
N ILE A 149 -4.67 4.20 20.41
CA ILE A 149 -4.03 3.58 21.57
C ILE A 149 -3.18 4.64 22.26
N GLY A 150 -3.55 4.96 23.47
CA GLY A 150 -3.03 6.04 24.30
C GLY A 150 -4.13 6.98 24.78
N SER A 151 -3.92 7.61 25.92
CA SER A 151 -4.86 8.56 26.55
C SER A 151 -4.14 9.83 27.06
N GLY A 152 -2.97 10.13 26.52
CA GLY A 152 -2.17 11.30 26.87
C GLY A 152 -2.29 12.46 25.87
N LYS A 153 -1.37 13.43 25.99
CA LYS A 153 -1.33 14.61 25.13
C LYS A 153 -1.17 14.25 23.66
N ASN A 154 -0.32 13.27 23.33
CA ASN A 154 -0.12 12.80 21.96
C ASN A 154 -1.41 12.20 21.34
N ALA A 155 -2.20 11.47 22.14
CA ALA A 155 -3.48 10.93 21.69
C ALA A 155 -4.53 12.03 21.42
N LYS A 156 -4.54 13.10 22.25
CA LYS A 156 -5.39 14.26 22.04
C LYS A 156 -5.03 15.01 20.75
N GLU A 157 -3.75 15.26 20.53
CA GLU A 157 -3.25 15.90 19.32
C GLU A 157 -3.57 15.04 18.08
N ALA A 158 -3.42 13.71 18.19
CA ALA A 158 -3.79 12.77 17.14
C ALA A 158 -5.28 12.86 16.78
N LEU A 159 -6.17 12.92 17.76
CA LEU A 159 -7.61 13.09 17.55
C LEU A 159 -7.91 14.41 16.84
N ALA A 160 -7.33 15.52 17.30
CA ALA A 160 -7.51 16.83 16.71
C ALA A 160 -7.05 16.85 15.24
N ALA A 161 -5.89 16.28 14.96
CA ALA A 161 -5.33 16.16 13.62
C ALA A 161 -6.22 15.32 12.69
N ILE A 162 -6.72 14.19 13.15
CA ILE A 162 -7.62 13.33 12.36
C ILE A 162 -8.94 14.04 12.05
N ASN A 163 -9.49 14.76 13.02
CA ASN A 163 -10.76 15.48 12.87
C ASN A 163 -10.64 16.67 11.90
N SER A 164 -9.45 17.28 11.78
CA SER A 164 -9.20 18.36 10.83
C SER A 164 -9.14 17.86 9.38
N GLU A 165 -8.69 16.64 9.15
CA GLU A 165 -8.47 16.04 7.83
C GLU A 165 -9.60 15.07 7.43
N LYS A 166 -10.80 15.60 7.18
CA LYS A 166 -12.00 14.80 6.83
C LYS A 166 -11.78 13.87 5.63
N ASN A 167 -10.86 14.23 4.71
CA ASN A 167 -10.55 13.45 3.51
C ASN A 167 -9.80 12.14 3.81
N LEU A 168 -9.15 12.02 4.97
CA LEU A 168 -8.57 10.75 5.42
C LEU A 168 -9.63 9.68 5.66
N GLY A 169 -10.87 10.09 5.99
CA GLY A 169 -11.98 9.17 6.21
C GLY A 169 -11.81 8.29 7.46
N PHE A 170 -11.03 8.71 8.44
CA PHE A 170 -10.96 8.05 9.75
C PHE A 170 -12.10 8.54 10.63
N LYS A 171 -12.82 7.59 11.24
CA LYS A 171 -13.83 7.86 12.28
C LYS A 171 -13.32 7.28 13.59
N VAL A 172 -12.84 8.13 14.47
CA VAL A 172 -12.39 7.68 15.79
C VAL A 172 -13.60 7.19 16.59
N VAL A 173 -13.54 5.94 17.03
CA VAL A 173 -14.59 5.26 17.81
C VAL A 173 -14.33 5.40 19.31
N GLY A 174 -13.06 5.41 19.68
CA GLY A 174 -12.65 5.53 21.08
C GLY A 174 -11.14 5.40 21.25
N PHE A 175 -10.75 5.40 22.50
CA PHE A 175 -9.38 5.25 22.92
C PHE A 175 -9.16 3.91 23.60
N ILE A 176 -7.97 3.37 23.49
CA ILE A 176 -7.50 2.18 24.21
C ILE A 176 -6.45 2.66 25.20
N SER A 177 -6.64 2.36 26.48
CA SER A 177 -5.64 2.67 27.49
C SER A 177 -4.34 1.97 27.19
N ALA A 178 -3.23 2.71 27.25
CA ALA A 178 -1.91 2.14 27.03
C ALA A 178 -1.47 1.20 28.15
N ASN A 179 -1.97 1.41 29.38
CA ASN A 179 -1.66 0.60 30.56
C ASN A 179 -2.65 -0.56 30.69
N THR A 180 -2.14 -1.78 30.74
CA THR A 180 -2.91 -3.03 30.86
C THR A 180 -3.41 -3.33 32.28
N ASN A 181 -3.04 -2.53 33.30
CA ASN A 181 -3.18 -2.91 34.71
C ASN A 181 -4.32 -2.20 35.48
N ILE A 182 -5.24 -1.51 34.83
CA ILE A 182 -6.29 -0.78 35.55
C ILE A 182 -7.66 -1.34 35.16
N GLY A 183 -8.45 -1.70 36.18
CA GLY A 183 -9.76 -2.31 36.04
C GLY A 183 -10.77 -1.47 35.25
N GLN A 184 -11.93 -2.07 34.96
CA GLN A 184 -13.00 -1.64 34.04
C GLN A 184 -13.65 -0.28 34.38
N ASN A 185 -12.89 0.78 34.52
CA ASN A 185 -13.46 2.12 34.61
C ASN A 185 -13.50 2.72 33.19
N TYR A 186 -14.69 2.88 32.65
CA TYR A 186 -14.94 3.64 31.44
C TYR A 186 -14.69 5.12 31.71
N GLU A 187 -13.50 5.57 31.48
CA GLU A 187 -13.21 7.00 31.48
C GLU A 187 -13.54 7.58 30.09
N LEU A 188 -14.17 8.74 30.10
CA LEU A 188 -14.37 9.54 28.89
C LEU A 188 -13.14 10.43 28.69
N PHE A 189 -12.48 10.28 27.57
CA PHE A 189 -11.40 11.15 27.17
C PHE A 189 -11.81 11.91 25.90
N GLU A 190 -11.80 13.24 25.93
CA GLU A 190 -12.27 14.11 24.83
C GLU A 190 -13.67 13.73 24.32
N GLY A 191 -14.58 13.29 25.19
CA GLY A 191 -15.94 12.90 24.86
C GLY A 191 -16.08 11.51 24.20
N LEU A 192 -15.01 10.77 24.08
CA LEU A 192 -15.00 9.40 23.54
C LEU A 192 -14.67 8.38 24.65
N LYS A 193 -15.17 7.16 24.46
CA LYS A 193 -14.95 6.06 25.42
C LYS A 193 -13.48 5.65 25.44
N VAL A 194 -12.94 5.50 26.64
CA VAL A 194 -11.64 4.85 26.87
C VAL A 194 -11.91 3.41 27.29
N ILE A 195 -11.31 2.47 26.59
CA ILE A 195 -11.45 1.04 26.89
C ILE A 195 -10.12 0.54 27.45
N HIS A 196 -10.19 -0.11 28.60
CA HIS A 196 -9.08 -0.91 29.11
C HIS A 196 -9.21 -2.31 28.52
N VAL A 197 -8.22 -2.70 27.73
CA VAL A 197 -8.30 -3.88 26.88
C VAL A 197 -7.45 -4.99 27.45
N ASP A 198 -8.08 -6.15 27.67
CA ASP A 198 -7.41 -7.42 27.90
C ASP A 198 -7.03 -8.08 26.56
N HIS A 199 -6.06 -8.98 26.58
CA HIS A 199 -5.56 -9.69 25.39
C HIS A 199 -6.65 -10.41 24.59
N THR A 200 -7.73 -10.83 25.24
CA THR A 200 -8.87 -11.53 24.63
C THR A 200 -9.74 -10.61 23.76
N TRP A 201 -9.79 -9.31 24.06
CA TRP A 201 -10.62 -8.35 23.33
C TRP A 201 -10.16 -8.16 21.87
N LEU A 202 -8.85 -8.11 21.64
CA LEU A 202 -8.28 -7.99 20.29
C LEU A 202 -8.67 -9.16 19.39
N ASN A 203 -8.86 -10.36 19.92
CA ASN A 203 -9.24 -11.52 19.12
C ASN A 203 -10.65 -11.41 18.54
N ASN A 204 -11.51 -10.60 19.14
CA ASN A 204 -12.91 -10.42 18.75
C ASN A 204 -13.15 -9.23 17.82
N ILE A 205 -12.12 -8.42 17.55
CA ILE A 205 -12.25 -7.24 16.68
C ILE A 205 -11.93 -7.58 15.24
N ASP A 206 -12.66 -6.95 14.32
CA ASP A 206 -12.40 -7.09 12.89
C ASP A 206 -10.96 -6.63 12.56
N LYS A 207 -10.15 -7.54 11.99
CA LYS A 207 -8.77 -7.29 11.59
C LYS A 207 -8.60 -6.18 10.55
N LYS A 208 -9.69 -5.62 10.08
CA LYS A 208 -9.74 -4.52 9.10
C LYS A 208 -9.91 -3.14 9.72
N MET A 209 -10.10 -3.06 11.04
CA MET A 209 -10.11 -1.80 11.75
C MET A 209 -8.75 -1.10 11.67
N GLN A 210 -8.77 0.22 11.75
CA GLN A 210 -7.57 1.04 11.82
C GLN A 210 -7.18 1.22 13.29
N PHE A 211 -5.92 0.97 13.60
CA PHE A 211 -5.32 1.30 14.88
C PHE A 211 -4.28 2.40 14.72
N ILE A 212 -4.31 3.37 15.61
CA ILE A 212 -3.34 4.45 15.66
C ILE A 212 -2.69 4.43 17.05
N VAL A 213 -1.42 4.08 17.10
CA VAL A 213 -0.64 4.09 18.33
C VAL A 213 -0.11 5.49 18.57
N ALA A 214 -0.66 6.19 19.57
CA ALA A 214 -0.34 7.57 19.92
C ALA A 214 -0.02 7.68 21.41
N VAL A 215 1.02 6.96 21.84
CA VAL A 215 1.53 6.97 23.21
C VAL A 215 2.62 8.02 23.39
N GLU A 216 2.90 8.39 24.63
CA GLU A 216 3.91 9.40 24.95
C GLU A 216 5.35 8.91 24.70
N THR A 217 6.29 9.85 24.63
CA THR A 217 7.73 9.57 24.36
C THR A 217 8.32 8.58 25.37
N GLU A 218 7.98 8.77 26.63
CA GLU A 218 8.50 7.97 27.74
C GLU A 218 7.96 6.53 27.73
N GLN A 219 6.89 6.27 27.00
CA GLN A 219 6.23 4.98 26.87
C GLN A 219 6.66 4.19 25.62
N SER A 220 7.95 4.25 25.28
CA SER A 220 8.48 3.58 24.08
C SER A 220 8.30 2.05 24.13
N GLU A 221 8.42 1.43 25.31
CA GLU A 221 8.21 -0.01 25.50
C GLU A 221 6.74 -0.39 25.28
N VAL A 222 5.81 0.40 25.81
CA VAL A 222 4.38 0.22 25.62
C VAL A 222 4.00 0.36 24.15
N ARG A 223 4.57 1.35 23.45
CA ARG A 223 4.41 1.51 22.01
C ARG A 223 4.86 0.27 21.25
N ASN A 224 6.08 -0.21 21.53
CA ASN A 224 6.66 -1.37 20.88
C ASN A 224 5.87 -2.65 21.17
N TYR A 225 5.38 -2.79 22.41
CA TYR A 225 4.50 -3.87 22.82
C TYR A 225 3.22 -3.88 21.96
N TRP A 226 2.48 -2.77 21.87
CA TRP A 226 1.25 -2.67 21.10
C TRP A 226 1.49 -2.91 19.61
N LEU A 227 2.56 -2.36 19.04
CA LEU A 227 2.90 -2.60 17.65
C LEU A 227 3.16 -4.07 17.36
N ARG A 228 3.98 -4.70 18.19
CA ARG A 228 4.28 -6.14 18.06
C ARG A 228 3.02 -6.98 18.21
N HIS A 229 2.20 -6.68 19.20
CA HIS A 229 0.98 -7.41 19.49
C HIS A 229 -0.04 -7.29 18.35
N LEU A 230 -0.28 -6.10 17.82
CA LEU A 230 -1.16 -5.88 16.67
C LEU A 230 -0.64 -6.60 15.41
N MET A 231 0.67 -6.57 15.16
CA MET A 231 1.27 -7.24 14.01
C MET A 231 1.17 -8.76 14.10
N ILE A 232 1.46 -9.35 15.26
CA ILE A 232 1.38 -10.82 15.50
C ILE A 232 -0.05 -11.30 15.28
N ASN A 233 -1.04 -10.55 15.75
CA ASN A 233 -2.47 -10.86 15.57
C ASN A 233 -2.99 -10.59 14.15
N GLY A 234 -2.13 -10.13 13.22
CA GLY A 234 -2.45 -9.98 11.80
C GLY A 234 -3.27 -8.74 11.45
N TYR A 235 -3.27 -7.71 12.30
CA TYR A 235 -3.87 -6.43 11.97
C TYR A 235 -3.07 -5.71 10.87
N ARG A 236 -3.75 -5.32 9.80
CA ARG A 236 -3.09 -4.74 8.60
C ARG A 236 -2.99 -3.23 8.61
N TYR A 237 -3.93 -2.58 9.32
CA TYR A 237 -4.06 -1.12 9.30
C TYR A 237 -3.62 -0.57 10.66
N VAL A 238 -2.30 -0.53 10.84
CA VAL A 238 -1.67 0.04 12.03
C VAL A 238 -0.86 1.24 11.62
N SER A 239 -1.09 2.36 12.29
CA SER A 239 -0.33 3.60 12.13
C SER A 239 0.26 3.99 13.47
N VAL A 240 1.40 4.67 13.46
CA VAL A 240 2.02 5.21 14.68
C VAL A 240 2.14 6.70 14.50
N ILE A 241 1.80 7.41 15.56
CA ILE A 241 2.13 8.83 15.68
C ILE A 241 3.31 8.90 16.66
N PRO A 242 4.53 9.06 16.14
CA PRO A 242 5.69 9.06 17.02
C PRO A 242 5.83 10.42 17.69
N THR A 243 6.25 10.35 18.91
CA THR A 243 7.00 11.42 19.51
C THR A 243 8.45 11.19 19.10
N LEU A 244 8.91 11.90 18.18
CA LEU A 244 10.10 11.88 17.28
C LEU A 244 11.45 11.28 17.76
N ARG A 245 11.56 10.26 18.59
CA ARG A 245 12.86 9.69 18.98
C ARG A 245 12.94 8.17 18.82
N GLY A 246 13.87 7.72 17.95
CA GLY A 246 14.39 6.35 17.96
C GLY A 246 13.66 5.30 17.11
N MET A 247 12.97 5.65 16.05
CA MET A 247 12.34 4.67 15.14
C MET A 247 13.19 4.36 13.91
N PRO A 248 13.30 3.07 13.49
CA PRO A 248 13.86 2.71 12.19
C PRO A 248 12.89 3.16 11.08
N LEU A 249 13.33 4.12 10.27
CA LEU A 249 12.49 4.77 9.24
C LEU A 249 12.35 3.97 7.95
N ASP A 250 13.13 2.93 7.73
CA ASP A 250 13.30 2.25 6.44
C ASP A 250 12.08 1.43 5.96
N SER A 251 11.18 1.08 6.87
CA SER A 251 9.97 0.30 6.52
C SER A 251 8.65 1.03 6.78
N ILE A 252 8.72 2.36 6.92
CA ILE A 252 7.60 3.18 7.35
C ILE A 252 7.22 4.15 6.24
N ASP A 253 5.96 4.10 5.80
CA ASP A 253 5.37 5.16 5.00
C ASP A 253 4.99 6.33 5.91
N MET A 254 5.58 7.48 5.66
CA MET A 254 5.29 8.71 6.39
C MET A 254 4.24 9.53 5.66
N SER A 255 3.24 9.98 6.38
CA SER A 255 2.31 11.00 5.91
C SER A 255 2.22 12.13 6.93
N PHE A 256 2.09 13.36 6.43
CA PHE A 256 2.04 14.56 7.26
C PHE A 256 0.63 15.14 7.25
N ILE A 257 0.15 15.56 8.40
CA ILE A 257 -1.02 16.43 8.51
C ILE A 257 -0.48 17.83 8.80
N PHE A 258 -0.37 18.64 7.74
CA PHE A 258 0.31 19.94 7.80
C PHE A 258 -0.33 20.94 8.76
N SER A 259 -1.64 20.86 8.96
CA SER A 259 -2.39 21.78 9.84
C SER A 259 -2.06 21.62 11.34
N HIS A 260 -1.45 20.50 11.72
CA HIS A 260 -1.16 20.18 13.13
C HIS A 260 0.26 19.69 13.39
N GLU A 261 1.16 19.81 12.41
CA GLU A 261 2.56 19.31 12.50
C GLU A 261 2.66 17.83 12.94
N VAL A 262 1.62 17.05 12.65
CA VAL A 262 1.55 15.64 13.05
C VAL A 262 2.03 14.75 11.92
N MET A 263 2.97 13.88 12.23
CA MET A 263 3.43 12.82 11.33
C MET A 263 2.70 11.52 11.63
N ILE A 264 2.13 10.90 10.59
CA ILE A 264 1.56 9.56 10.67
C ILE A 264 2.55 8.59 10.03
N PHE A 265 3.15 7.72 10.84
CA PHE A 265 3.94 6.61 10.35
C PHE A 265 3.08 5.37 10.18
N ARG A 266 3.04 4.85 8.97
CA ARG A 266 2.32 3.63 8.65
C ARG A 266 3.29 2.46 8.61
N VAL A 267 3.19 1.58 9.61
CA VAL A 267 3.99 0.36 9.65
C VAL A 267 3.45 -0.63 8.61
N GLN A 268 4.30 -1.05 7.68
CA GLN A 268 3.93 -2.00 6.63
C GLN A 268 4.42 -3.41 6.99
N HIS A 269 3.49 -4.30 7.28
CA HIS A 269 3.79 -5.72 7.42
C HIS A 269 3.63 -6.44 6.07
N ASN A 270 4.69 -6.42 5.25
CA ASN A 270 4.66 -6.96 3.87
C ASN A 270 4.44 -8.48 3.82
N LEU A 271 4.93 -9.22 4.81
CA LEU A 271 4.81 -10.68 4.89
C LEU A 271 3.39 -11.16 5.30
N ALA A 272 2.54 -10.28 5.84
CA ALA A 272 1.15 -10.62 6.16
C ALA A 272 0.24 -10.72 4.93
N LYS A 273 0.69 -10.22 3.76
CA LYS A 273 -0.10 -10.31 2.52
C LYS A 273 0.02 -11.70 1.91
N TRP A 274 -1.11 -12.26 1.52
CA TRP A 274 -1.14 -13.54 0.80
C TRP A 274 -0.32 -13.49 -0.49
N SER A 275 -0.45 -12.41 -1.27
CA SER A 275 0.32 -12.21 -2.52
C SER A 275 1.84 -12.18 -2.29
N SER A 276 2.31 -11.49 -1.22
CA SER A 276 3.74 -11.45 -0.90
C SER A 276 4.27 -12.80 -0.43
N ARG A 277 3.44 -13.56 0.30
CA ARG A 277 3.77 -14.95 0.71
C ARG A 277 3.83 -15.87 -0.48
N LEU A 278 2.87 -15.76 -1.41
CA LEU A 278 2.85 -16.55 -2.63
C LEU A 278 4.06 -16.23 -3.51
N LEU A 279 4.32 -14.93 -3.76
CA LEU A 279 5.47 -14.49 -4.57
C LEU A 279 6.79 -14.95 -3.96
N LYS A 280 6.95 -14.80 -2.64
CA LYS A 280 8.13 -15.31 -1.93
C LYS A 280 8.25 -16.82 -2.08
N ARG A 281 7.17 -17.57 -1.88
CA ARG A 281 7.19 -19.04 -1.99
C ARG A 281 7.53 -19.49 -3.39
N SER A 282 6.96 -18.85 -4.42
CA SER A 282 7.28 -19.13 -5.82
C SER A 282 8.74 -18.84 -6.12
N PHE A 283 9.26 -17.70 -5.66
CA PHE A 283 10.67 -17.35 -5.82
C PHE A 283 11.58 -18.35 -5.12
N ASP A 284 11.28 -18.72 -3.87
CA ASP A 284 12.07 -19.69 -3.09
C ASP A 284 12.12 -21.05 -3.81
N ILE A 285 11.00 -21.51 -4.38
CA ILE A 285 10.93 -22.79 -5.12
C ILE A 285 11.73 -22.70 -6.43
N ILE A 286 11.52 -21.65 -7.22
CA ILE A 286 12.20 -21.50 -8.52
C ILE A 286 13.71 -21.33 -8.31
N ALA A 287 14.12 -20.50 -7.37
CA ALA A 287 15.53 -20.27 -7.06
C ALA A 287 16.20 -21.54 -6.52
N SER A 288 15.56 -22.26 -5.60
CA SER A 288 16.12 -23.50 -5.04
C SER A 288 16.23 -24.61 -6.09
N LEU A 289 15.22 -24.77 -6.96
CA LEU A 289 15.28 -25.71 -8.09
C LEU A 289 16.41 -25.33 -9.07
N GLY A 290 16.52 -24.07 -9.42
CA GLY A 290 17.60 -23.58 -10.31
C GLY A 290 18.98 -23.87 -9.71
N ILE A 291 19.19 -23.62 -8.44
CA ILE A 291 20.44 -23.91 -7.73
C ILE A 291 20.73 -25.42 -7.71
N ILE A 292 19.73 -26.24 -7.39
CA ILE A 292 19.88 -27.71 -7.35
C ILE A 292 20.24 -28.23 -8.72
N ILE A 293 19.57 -27.80 -9.79
CA ILE A 293 19.84 -28.23 -11.16
C ILE A 293 21.25 -27.80 -11.58
N THR A 294 21.62 -26.56 -11.33
CA THR A 294 22.95 -26.03 -11.72
C THR A 294 24.09 -26.71 -10.96
N LEU A 295 23.89 -26.97 -9.66
CA LEU A 295 24.89 -27.60 -8.82
C LEU A 295 24.79 -29.13 -8.83
N SER A 296 23.84 -29.75 -9.55
CA SER A 296 23.63 -31.21 -9.55
C SER A 296 24.89 -32.01 -9.93
N PRO A 297 25.73 -31.60 -10.91
CA PRO A 297 26.97 -32.36 -11.18
C PRO A 297 27.94 -32.37 -10.01
N LEU A 298 28.07 -31.19 -9.33
CA LEU A 298 28.91 -31.06 -8.16
C LEU A 298 28.38 -31.88 -6.98
N LEU A 299 27.06 -31.80 -6.74
CA LEU A 299 26.40 -32.55 -5.67
C LEU A 299 26.53 -34.06 -5.86
N LEU A 300 26.40 -34.55 -7.10
CA LEU A 300 26.60 -35.97 -7.47
C LEU A 300 28.06 -36.38 -7.28
N PHE A 301 29.00 -35.51 -7.63
CA PHE A 301 30.42 -35.78 -7.42
C PHE A 301 30.74 -35.91 -5.92
N ILE A 302 30.27 -34.99 -5.08
CA ILE A 302 30.43 -35.00 -3.63
C ILE A 302 29.75 -36.26 -3.05
N PHE A 303 28.52 -36.55 -3.47
CA PHE A 303 27.76 -37.72 -3.03
C PHE A 303 28.55 -39.04 -3.31
N SER A 304 29.09 -39.18 -4.52
CA SER A 304 29.86 -40.37 -4.90
C SER A 304 31.18 -40.49 -4.14
N LYS A 305 31.84 -39.38 -3.80
CA LYS A 305 33.05 -39.39 -2.96
C LYS A 305 32.73 -39.78 -1.54
N VAL A 306 31.73 -39.18 -0.91
CA VAL A 306 31.33 -39.45 0.50
C VAL A 306 30.79 -40.86 0.66
N LYS A 307 30.13 -41.41 -0.36
CA LYS A 307 29.58 -42.77 -0.31
C LYS A 307 30.68 -43.86 -0.34
N LYS A 308 31.88 -43.57 -0.89
CA LYS A 308 32.99 -44.52 -0.92
C LYS A 308 33.55 -44.87 0.46
N ASP A 309 33.31 -44.03 1.47
CA ASP A 309 33.79 -44.25 2.85
C ASP A 309 32.87 -45.15 3.68
N GLY A 310 31.87 -45.82 3.07
CA GLY A 310 31.06 -46.87 3.71
C GLY A 310 30.06 -46.34 4.74
N GLY A 311 29.08 -45.51 4.33
CA GLY A 311 27.99 -45.04 5.19
C GLY A 311 26.99 -44.17 4.45
N PRO A 312 25.92 -43.71 5.09
CA PRO A 312 24.96 -42.82 4.46
C PRO A 312 25.64 -41.49 4.11
N ALA A 313 25.61 -41.13 2.82
CA ALA A 313 26.25 -39.90 2.33
C ALA A 313 25.54 -38.63 2.82
N ILE A 314 24.26 -38.72 3.13
CA ILE A 314 23.43 -37.61 3.62
C ILE A 314 22.87 -38.00 4.98
N TYR A 315 22.93 -37.09 5.93
CA TYR A 315 22.27 -37.25 7.24
C TYR A 315 21.41 -36.01 7.56
N GLY A 316 20.36 -36.23 8.35
CA GLY A 316 19.44 -35.18 8.78
C GLY A 316 19.72 -34.71 10.20
N HIS A 317 20.10 -33.46 10.38
CA HIS A 317 20.22 -32.87 11.70
C HIS A 317 18.88 -32.21 12.10
N GLU A 318 18.33 -32.55 13.26
CA GLU A 318 17.08 -31.97 13.74
C GLU A 318 17.29 -30.53 14.13
N ARG A 319 16.42 -29.65 13.62
CA ARG A 319 16.38 -28.24 13.94
C ARG A 319 14.95 -27.80 14.22
N VAL A 320 14.81 -26.79 15.09
CA VAL A 320 13.50 -26.18 15.38
C VAL A 320 13.18 -25.16 14.28
N GLY A 321 12.05 -25.39 13.60
CA GLY A 321 11.50 -24.52 12.56
C GLY A 321 10.43 -23.57 13.09
N LYS A 322 9.65 -23.07 12.15
CA LYS A 322 8.51 -22.17 12.43
C LYS A 322 7.49 -22.87 13.33
N ASP A 323 6.94 -22.12 14.28
CA ASP A 323 5.92 -22.58 15.24
C ASP A 323 6.39 -23.73 16.14
N GLY A 324 7.72 -23.82 16.40
CA GLY A 324 8.31 -24.85 17.29
C GLY A 324 8.36 -26.25 16.69
N LYS A 325 7.98 -26.45 15.42
CA LYS A 325 8.02 -27.76 14.76
C LYS A 325 9.43 -28.14 14.37
N SER A 326 9.89 -29.32 14.77
CA SER A 326 11.18 -29.83 14.35
C SER A 326 11.18 -30.26 12.88
N PHE A 327 12.29 -30.02 12.19
CA PHE A 327 12.52 -30.50 10.83
C PHE A 327 13.97 -31.00 10.68
N LYS A 328 14.18 -31.90 9.74
CA LYS A 328 15.51 -32.46 9.45
C LYS A 328 16.22 -31.61 8.41
N CYS A 329 17.29 -30.93 8.81
CA CYS A 329 18.19 -30.24 7.91
C CYS A 329 19.20 -31.21 7.32
N LEU A 330 19.09 -31.49 6.02
CA LEU A 330 19.94 -32.43 5.33
C LEU A 330 21.36 -31.87 5.10
N LYS A 331 22.40 -32.67 5.39
CA LYS A 331 23.80 -32.32 5.17
C LYS A 331 24.55 -33.49 4.60
N PHE A 332 25.61 -33.24 3.82
CA PHE A 332 26.58 -34.26 3.51
C PHE A 332 27.37 -34.61 4.76
N ARG A 333 27.73 -35.88 4.88
CA ARG A 333 28.62 -36.34 5.93
C ARG A 333 30.02 -35.81 5.61
N SER A 334 30.64 -35.15 6.58
CA SER A 334 32.06 -34.73 6.56
C SER A 334 32.96 -35.82 7.07
#